data_0ec18fcb48c339e2fc4511b11744acf4
#
_entry.id   0ec18fcb48c339e2fc4511b11744acf4
#
_cell.length_a   1.000
_cell.length_b   1.000
_cell.length_c   1.000
_cell.angle_alpha   90.00
_cell.angle_beta   90.00
_cell.angle_gamma   90.00
#
_symmetry.space_group_name_H-M   'P 1'
#
loop_
_entity.id
_entity.type
_entity.pdbx_description
1 polymer ?
#
loop_
_entity_poly.entity_id
_entity_poly.type
_entity_poly.pdbx_seq_one_letter_code
_entity_poly.pdbx_strand_id
1 'polypeptide(L)'
;MKWEKLICAERQQAKEEKPKQFEQFDIDAFDDDFLSIISSQAFRRLQDKTQVFPLDKSDFVRTRLTHSMEVSAIARDLARMIAQNTSPYLPEDFKKDPALGRRAAAIAACVGLLHDTGNPPFGHYGEEVIRDWFRVKFQDEGFRFRGRPIGELLRAVDARMTADFENFEGNAQGLRILSKAG
;
A
#
# COMPACT_ATOMS: atom_id res chain seq x y z
N MET A 1 -9.20 -21.47 12.07
CA MET A 1 -8.39 -20.26 11.93
C MET A 1 -8.50 -19.51 13.26
N LYS A 2 -7.40 -19.06 13.84
CA LYS A 2 -7.41 -18.30 15.11
C LYS A 2 -7.26 -16.81 14.79
N TRP A 3 -8.33 -16.07 14.88
CA TRP A 3 -8.38 -14.64 14.55
C TRP A 3 -7.47 -13.79 15.44
N GLU A 4 -7.34 -14.13 16.70
CA GLU A 4 -6.43 -13.50 17.66
C GLU A 4 -4.96 -13.48 17.17
N LYS A 5 -4.55 -14.54 16.43
CA LYS A 5 -3.19 -14.63 15.86
C LYS A 5 -3.04 -13.86 14.55
N LEU A 6 -4.14 -13.71 13.78
CA LEU A 6 -4.11 -12.96 12.51
C LEU A 6 -4.21 -11.46 12.72
N ILE A 7 -5.01 -11.05 13.71
CA ILE A 7 -5.25 -9.65 14.04
C ILE A 7 -4.50 -9.32 15.34
N CYS A 8 -3.20 -9.65 15.39
CA CYS A 8 -2.35 -9.33 16.54
C CYS A 8 -1.57 -8.01 16.30
N ALA A 9 -1.15 -7.40 17.41
CA ALA A 9 -0.35 -6.18 17.40
C ALA A 9 1.16 -6.43 17.21
N GLU A 10 1.58 -7.70 17.02
CA GLU A 10 2.98 -8.04 16.79
C GLU A 10 3.46 -7.45 15.45
N ARG A 11 4.65 -6.89 15.45
CA ARG A 11 5.30 -6.30 14.28
C ARG A 11 6.54 -7.11 13.91
N GLN A 12 6.81 -7.28 12.60
CA GLN A 12 8.01 -8.00 12.13
C GLN A 12 9.31 -7.28 12.51
N GLN A 13 9.27 -5.97 12.63
CA GLN A 13 10.37 -5.19 13.17
C GLN A 13 9.89 -4.53 14.47
N ALA A 14 10.61 -4.76 15.56
CA ALA A 14 10.38 -4.01 16.78
C ALA A 14 10.66 -2.54 16.47
N LYS A 15 9.61 -1.71 16.42
CA LYS A 15 9.81 -0.26 16.46
C LYS A 15 10.55 0.04 17.77
N GLU A 16 11.53 0.93 17.70
CA GLU A 16 12.19 1.45 18.91
C GLU A 16 11.10 1.77 19.95
N GLU A 17 11.36 1.40 21.20
CA GLU A 17 10.41 1.64 22.30
C GLU A 17 9.98 3.12 22.26
N LYS A 18 8.66 3.35 22.17
CA LYS A 18 8.12 4.70 22.21
C LYS A 18 8.60 5.38 23.49
N PRO A 19 8.97 6.65 23.45
CA PRO A 19 9.28 7.39 24.67
C PRO A 19 8.10 7.25 25.66
N LYS A 20 8.40 6.86 26.90
CA LYS A 20 7.40 6.65 27.99
C LYS A 20 6.42 7.80 28.23
N GLN A 21 6.72 8.99 27.67
CA GLN A 21 5.85 10.17 27.72
C GLN A 21 4.49 9.99 26.99
N PHE A 22 4.37 9.00 26.11
CA PHE A 22 3.14 8.74 25.33
C PHE A 22 2.36 7.51 25.81
N GLU A 23 2.83 6.82 26.86
CA GLU A 23 2.11 5.67 27.46
C GLU A 23 0.73 6.06 28.06
N GLN A 24 0.46 7.36 28.26
CA GLN A 24 -0.83 7.86 28.78
C GLN A 24 -1.96 7.85 27.71
N PHE A 25 -1.61 7.73 26.42
CA PHE A 25 -2.59 7.63 25.35
C PHE A 25 -2.64 6.16 24.92
N ASP A 26 -3.76 5.50 25.21
CA ASP A 26 -4.06 4.13 24.78
C ASP A 26 -4.34 4.10 23.25
N ILE A 27 -3.28 4.48 22.48
CA ILE A 27 -3.33 4.43 21.02
C ILE A 27 -3.02 3.00 20.63
N ASP A 28 -4.03 2.30 20.10
CA ASP A 28 -3.86 0.94 19.56
C ASP A 28 -2.81 0.96 18.45
N ALA A 29 -1.98 -0.08 18.37
CA ALA A 29 -0.96 -0.25 17.34
C ALA A 29 -1.51 -0.12 15.91
N PHE A 30 -2.79 -0.38 15.70
CA PHE A 30 -3.47 -0.21 14.42
C PHE A 30 -3.78 1.25 14.09
N ASP A 31 -4.03 2.09 15.09
CA ASP A 31 -4.18 3.54 14.92
C ASP A 31 -2.82 4.17 14.59
N ASP A 32 -1.73 3.68 15.18
CA ASP A 32 -0.37 4.06 14.82
C ASP A 32 -0.02 3.73 13.37
N ASP A 33 -0.46 2.56 12.89
CA ASP A 33 -0.26 2.20 11.48
C ASP A 33 -0.98 3.18 10.56
N PHE A 34 -2.23 3.56 10.88
CA PHE A 34 -2.98 4.55 10.12
C PHE A 34 -2.26 5.89 10.07
N LEU A 35 -1.81 6.41 11.23
CA LEU A 35 -1.06 7.66 11.32
C LEU A 35 0.26 7.60 10.55
N SER A 36 0.97 6.47 10.63
CA SER A 36 2.22 6.25 9.89
C SER A 36 2.00 6.30 8.38
N ILE A 37 0.92 5.69 7.88
CA ILE A 37 0.56 5.70 6.45
C ILE A 37 0.29 7.12 5.96
N ILE A 38 -0.62 7.86 6.61
CA ILE A 38 -0.99 9.22 6.17
C ILE A 38 0.17 10.22 6.29
N SER A 39 1.14 9.95 7.18
CA SER A 39 2.34 10.75 7.36
C SER A 39 3.43 10.40 6.36
N SER A 40 3.34 9.28 5.65
CA SER A 40 4.35 8.81 4.72
C SER A 40 4.44 9.69 3.46
N GLN A 41 5.65 9.81 2.92
CA GLN A 41 5.86 10.51 1.65
C GLN A 41 5.16 9.81 0.48
N ALA A 42 5.10 8.49 0.50
CA ALA A 42 4.47 7.68 -0.53
C ALA A 42 2.96 7.99 -0.63
N PHE A 43 2.27 8.08 0.51
CA PHE A 43 0.85 8.45 0.55
C PHE A 43 0.62 9.89 0.09
N ARG A 44 1.41 10.86 0.57
CA ARG A 44 1.30 12.27 0.15
C ARG A 44 1.50 12.45 -1.35
N ARG A 45 2.35 11.66 -1.99
CA ARG A 45 2.58 11.71 -3.44
C ARG A 45 1.35 11.35 -4.27
N LEU A 46 0.35 10.69 -3.69
CA LEU A 46 -0.93 10.43 -4.36
C LEU A 46 -1.71 11.72 -4.68
N GLN A 47 -1.40 12.84 -4.03
CA GLN A 47 -1.99 14.14 -4.32
C GLN A 47 -1.73 14.58 -5.77
N ASP A 48 -0.53 14.32 -6.28
CA ASP A 48 -0.12 14.75 -7.61
C ASP A 48 -0.45 13.73 -8.72
N LYS A 49 -1.10 12.64 -8.35
CA LYS A 49 -1.55 11.60 -9.30
C LYS A 49 -3.05 11.74 -9.53
N THR A 50 -3.43 11.95 -10.80
CA THR A 50 -4.84 11.97 -11.17
C THR A 50 -5.44 10.58 -11.22
N GLN A 51 -6.74 10.46 -10.94
CA GLN A 51 -7.44 9.20 -11.04
C GLN A 51 -7.83 8.87 -12.48
N VAL A 52 -8.47 9.81 -13.17
CA VAL A 52 -8.97 9.61 -14.55
C VAL A 52 -8.63 10.80 -15.46
N PHE A 53 -8.93 12.04 -15.04
CA PHE A 53 -8.75 13.23 -15.86
C PHE A 53 -7.53 14.04 -15.43
N PRO A 54 -6.46 14.08 -16.22
CA PRO A 54 -5.31 14.92 -15.93
C PRO A 54 -5.64 16.40 -16.15
N LEU A 55 -5.05 17.26 -15.29
CA LEU A 55 -5.06 18.72 -15.45
C LEU A 55 -6.44 19.41 -15.30
N ASP A 56 -7.47 18.73 -14.85
CA ASP A 56 -8.73 19.37 -14.52
C ASP A 56 -8.62 20.03 -13.14
N LYS A 57 -9.05 21.30 -13.06
CA LYS A 57 -9.04 22.10 -11.83
C LYS A 57 -10.38 22.08 -11.10
N SER A 58 -11.32 21.26 -11.54
CA SER A 58 -12.62 21.13 -10.90
C SER A 58 -12.50 20.38 -9.57
N ASP A 59 -13.13 20.89 -8.53
CA ASP A 59 -13.22 20.25 -7.21
C ASP A 59 -13.93 18.88 -7.24
N PHE A 60 -14.62 18.58 -8.32
CA PHE A 60 -15.27 17.28 -8.55
C PHE A 60 -14.32 16.20 -9.06
N VAL A 61 -13.12 16.59 -9.56
CA VAL A 61 -12.14 15.62 -10.07
C VAL A 61 -11.29 15.11 -8.92
N ARG A 62 -11.36 13.80 -8.70
CA ARG A 62 -10.62 13.12 -7.63
C ARG A 62 -9.15 12.94 -7.97
N THR A 63 -8.28 13.29 -7.04
CA THR A 63 -6.89 12.80 -7.03
C THR A 63 -6.86 11.37 -6.48
N ARG A 64 -5.76 10.64 -6.69
CA ARG A 64 -5.58 9.32 -6.05
C ARG A 64 -5.59 9.41 -4.53
N LEU A 65 -5.14 10.53 -3.96
CA LEU A 65 -5.18 10.76 -2.51
C LEU A 65 -6.62 10.80 -2.00
N THR A 66 -7.48 11.66 -2.60
CA THR A 66 -8.88 11.77 -2.17
C THR A 66 -9.65 10.47 -2.41
N HIS A 67 -9.39 9.78 -3.52
CA HIS A 67 -9.94 8.45 -3.78
C HIS A 67 -9.53 7.44 -2.70
N SER A 68 -8.24 7.36 -2.35
CA SER A 68 -7.77 6.44 -1.31
C SER A 68 -8.39 6.74 0.07
N MET A 69 -8.63 8.02 0.37
CA MET A 69 -9.34 8.41 1.60
C MET A 69 -10.81 7.96 1.59
N GLU A 70 -11.51 8.11 0.48
CA GLU A 70 -12.90 7.62 0.31
C GLU A 70 -12.96 6.10 0.45
N VAL A 71 -12.07 5.38 -0.24
CA VAL A 71 -11.98 3.91 -0.15
C VAL A 71 -11.69 3.47 1.30
N SER A 72 -10.79 4.15 1.99
CA SER A 72 -10.47 3.88 3.39
C SER A 72 -11.68 4.02 4.31
N ALA A 73 -12.46 5.10 4.15
CA ALA A 73 -13.65 5.35 4.95
C ALA A 73 -14.71 4.27 4.70
N ILE A 74 -15.01 3.97 3.43
CA ILE A 74 -15.98 2.95 3.04
C ILE A 74 -15.54 1.55 3.53
N ALA A 75 -14.28 1.19 3.36
CA ALA A 75 -13.74 -0.09 3.80
C ALA A 75 -13.85 -0.27 5.32
N ARG A 76 -13.57 0.80 6.09
CA ARG A 76 -13.75 0.83 7.55
C ARG A 76 -15.20 0.58 7.95
N ASP A 77 -16.13 1.28 7.29
CA ASP A 77 -17.55 1.17 7.63
C ASP A 77 -18.12 -0.19 7.25
N LEU A 78 -17.75 -0.71 6.08
CA LEU A 78 -18.13 -2.07 5.67
C LEU A 78 -17.60 -3.13 6.65
N ALA A 79 -16.36 -3.03 7.07
CA ALA A 79 -15.79 -3.96 8.05
C ALA A 79 -16.51 -3.90 9.40
N ARG A 80 -16.90 -2.69 9.87
CA ARG A 80 -17.74 -2.52 11.08
C ARG A 80 -19.13 -3.13 10.91
N MET A 81 -19.77 -2.88 9.79
CA MET A 81 -21.09 -3.45 9.49
C MET A 81 -21.04 -4.98 9.44
N ILE A 82 -20.03 -5.54 8.81
CA ILE A 82 -19.83 -7.00 8.75
C ILE A 82 -19.64 -7.55 10.17
N ALA A 83 -18.76 -6.95 10.97
CA ALA A 83 -18.51 -7.39 12.33
C ALA A 83 -19.78 -7.36 13.23
N GLN A 84 -20.69 -6.43 12.98
CA GLN A 84 -21.94 -6.30 13.74
C GLN A 84 -23.06 -7.20 13.20
N ASN A 85 -23.26 -7.21 11.88
CA ASN A 85 -24.44 -7.84 11.25
C ASN A 85 -24.24 -9.33 10.94
N THR A 86 -23.00 -9.77 10.74
CA THR A 86 -22.67 -11.18 10.47
C THR A 86 -22.25 -11.94 11.72
N SER A 87 -22.41 -11.32 12.89
CA SER A 87 -22.07 -11.90 14.19
C SER A 87 -22.49 -13.37 14.37
N PRO A 88 -23.68 -13.86 13.91
CA PRO A 88 -24.04 -15.27 14.03
C PRO A 88 -23.11 -16.21 13.25
N TYR A 89 -22.47 -15.73 12.18
CA TYR A 89 -21.60 -16.51 11.32
C TYR A 89 -20.10 -16.34 11.65
N LEU A 90 -19.76 -15.40 12.52
CA LEU A 90 -18.38 -15.19 12.96
C LEU A 90 -17.97 -16.29 13.96
N PRO A 91 -16.68 -16.68 13.97
CA PRO A 91 -16.14 -17.58 14.98
C PRO A 91 -16.35 -17.08 16.41
N GLU A 92 -16.44 -17.99 17.36
CA GLU A 92 -16.71 -17.68 18.77
C GLU A 92 -15.61 -16.82 19.43
N ASP A 93 -14.35 -16.97 19.02
CA ASP A 93 -13.24 -16.12 19.46
C ASP A 93 -13.42 -14.66 19.00
N PHE A 94 -13.91 -14.46 17.78
CA PHE A 94 -14.20 -13.12 17.27
C PHE A 94 -15.36 -12.45 17.99
N LYS A 95 -16.40 -13.21 18.34
CA LYS A 95 -17.57 -12.70 19.09
C LYS A 95 -17.23 -12.31 20.51
N LYS A 96 -16.29 -13.03 21.13
CA LYS A 96 -15.90 -12.83 22.54
C LYS A 96 -15.00 -11.60 22.74
N ASP A 97 -14.29 -11.16 21.72
CA ASP A 97 -13.43 -9.99 21.80
C ASP A 97 -13.94 -8.84 20.89
N PRO A 98 -14.66 -7.86 21.42
CA PRO A 98 -15.12 -6.70 20.65
C PRO A 98 -13.97 -5.89 20.02
N ALA A 99 -12.75 -6.03 20.53
CA ALA A 99 -11.60 -5.35 19.96
C ALA A 99 -11.22 -5.91 18.57
N LEU A 100 -11.46 -7.20 18.32
CA LEU A 100 -11.17 -7.81 17.01
C LEU A 100 -11.94 -7.14 15.88
N GLY A 101 -13.22 -6.79 16.08
CA GLY A 101 -14.01 -6.06 15.10
C GLY A 101 -13.46 -4.66 14.80
N ARG A 102 -13.02 -3.93 15.85
CA ARG A 102 -12.38 -2.62 15.68
C ARG A 102 -11.06 -2.71 14.95
N ARG A 103 -10.22 -3.68 15.31
CA ARG A 103 -8.91 -3.93 14.65
C ARG A 103 -9.09 -4.32 13.18
N ALA A 104 -10.05 -5.20 12.88
CA ALA A 104 -10.38 -5.55 11.50
C ALA A 104 -10.80 -4.32 10.69
N ALA A 105 -11.59 -3.43 11.27
CA ALA A 105 -11.99 -2.18 10.61
C ALA A 105 -10.81 -1.21 10.41
N ALA A 106 -9.89 -1.14 11.37
CA ALA A 106 -8.66 -0.35 11.24
C ALA A 106 -7.74 -0.90 10.15
N ILE A 107 -7.56 -2.22 10.08
CA ILE A 107 -6.81 -2.88 8.99
C ILE A 107 -7.45 -2.57 7.63
N ALA A 108 -8.78 -2.71 7.51
CA ALA A 108 -9.50 -2.42 6.27
C ALA A 108 -9.31 -0.96 5.83
N ALA A 109 -9.33 -0.02 6.79
CA ALA A 109 -9.04 1.39 6.53
C ALA A 109 -7.61 1.60 6.01
N CYS A 110 -6.61 0.97 6.64
CA CYS A 110 -5.22 1.05 6.20
C CYS A 110 -5.02 0.47 4.80
N VAL A 111 -5.65 -0.67 4.50
CA VAL A 111 -5.62 -1.26 3.15
C VAL A 111 -6.23 -0.30 2.12
N GLY A 112 -7.36 0.35 2.48
CA GLY A 112 -7.98 1.37 1.62
C GLY A 112 -7.07 2.57 1.33
N LEU A 113 -6.26 3.02 2.30
CA LEU A 113 -5.27 4.09 2.06
C LEU A 113 -4.15 3.66 1.12
N LEU A 114 -3.74 2.40 1.21
CA LEU A 114 -2.51 1.89 0.58
C LEU A 114 -2.71 1.31 -0.81
N HIS A 115 -3.94 0.93 -1.18
CA HIS A 115 -4.21 0.14 -2.38
C HIS A 115 -3.67 0.75 -3.67
N ASP A 116 -3.60 2.07 -3.77
CA ASP A 116 -3.13 2.80 -4.95
C ASP A 116 -1.69 3.35 -4.83
N THR A 117 -1.00 3.11 -3.70
CA THR A 117 0.30 3.73 -3.39
C THR A 117 1.39 3.39 -4.41
N GLY A 118 1.41 2.17 -4.92
CA GLY A 118 2.40 1.70 -5.89
C GLY A 118 2.03 1.96 -7.35
N ASN A 119 0.80 2.38 -7.63
CA ASN A 119 0.33 2.59 -9.00
C ASN A 119 1.04 3.78 -9.66
N PRO A 120 1.50 3.63 -10.91
CA PRO A 120 2.04 4.73 -11.69
C PRO A 120 0.94 5.69 -12.13
N PRO A 121 1.29 6.88 -12.65
CA PRO A 121 0.33 7.71 -13.38
C PRO A 121 -0.37 6.89 -14.48
N PHE A 122 -1.64 7.13 -14.70
CA PHE A 122 -2.51 6.41 -15.66
C PHE A 122 -2.80 4.93 -15.32
N GLY A 123 -2.51 4.47 -14.09
CA GLY A 123 -2.88 3.15 -13.60
C GLY A 123 -2.31 2.01 -14.47
N HIS A 124 -3.15 1.04 -14.83
CA HIS A 124 -2.75 -0.13 -15.62
C HIS A 124 -2.19 0.19 -16.99
N TYR A 125 -2.69 1.26 -17.64
CA TYR A 125 -2.10 1.71 -18.90
C TYR A 125 -0.67 2.21 -18.69
N GLY A 126 -0.42 2.94 -17.61
CA GLY A 126 0.94 3.36 -17.23
C GLY A 126 1.88 2.18 -16.95
N GLU A 127 1.37 1.13 -16.29
CA GLU A 127 2.13 -0.11 -16.07
C GLU A 127 2.52 -0.79 -17.39
N GLU A 128 1.59 -0.88 -18.33
CA GLU A 128 1.82 -1.47 -19.65
C GLU A 128 2.90 -0.70 -20.41
N VAL A 129 2.78 0.62 -20.47
CA VAL A 129 3.77 1.50 -21.12
C VAL A 129 5.16 1.35 -20.49
N ILE A 130 5.24 1.26 -19.15
CA ILE A 130 6.51 1.05 -18.43
C ILE A 130 7.12 -0.30 -18.83
N ARG A 131 6.34 -1.38 -18.79
CA ARG A 131 6.79 -2.73 -19.13
C ARG A 131 7.32 -2.79 -20.56
N ASP A 132 6.56 -2.27 -21.52
CA ASP A 132 6.91 -2.32 -22.94
C ASP A 132 8.14 -1.47 -23.23
N TRP A 133 8.26 -0.30 -22.60
CA TRP A 133 9.43 0.54 -22.74
C TRP A 133 10.71 -0.19 -22.29
N PHE A 134 10.67 -0.84 -21.12
CA PHE A 134 11.84 -1.56 -20.60
C PHE A 134 12.16 -2.82 -21.44
N ARG A 135 11.15 -3.57 -21.90
CA ARG A 135 11.36 -4.72 -22.78
C ARG A 135 12.11 -4.32 -24.06
N VAL A 136 11.70 -3.22 -24.69
CA VAL A 136 12.39 -2.69 -25.87
C VAL A 136 13.79 -2.20 -25.52
N LYS A 137 13.92 -1.43 -24.43
CA LYS A 137 15.20 -0.82 -24.05
C LYS A 137 16.26 -1.82 -23.59
N PHE A 138 15.88 -2.92 -22.94
CA PHE A 138 16.85 -3.94 -22.56
C PHE A 138 17.37 -4.79 -23.75
N GLN A 139 16.70 -4.71 -24.90
CA GLN A 139 17.15 -5.28 -26.18
C GLN A 139 17.94 -4.28 -27.03
N ASP A 140 17.87 -2.99 -26.72
CA ASP A 140 18.55 -1.92 -27.43
C ASP A 140 20.03 -1.86 -27.02
N GLU A 141 20.94 -2.24 -27.92
CA GLU A 141 22.37 -2.17 -27.68
C GLU A 141 22.87 -0.73 -27.44
N GLY A 142 22.14 0.28 -27.90
CA GLY A 142 22.42 1.70 -27.66
C GLY A 142 22.11 2.15 -26.23
N PHE A 143 21.28 1.42 -25.49
CA PHE A 143 20.92 1.73 -24.11
C PHE A 143 22.01 1.27 -23.13
N ARG A 144 23.05 2.10 -23.00
CA ARG A 144 24.30 1.78 -22.29
C ARG A 144 24.56 2.70 -21.10
N PHE A 145 25.26 2.15 -20.12
CA PHE A 145 25.88 2.90 -19.03
C PHE A 145 27.37 2.51 -18.93
N ARG A 146 28.25 3.51 -19.00
CA ARG A 146 29.71 3.30 -18.99
C ARG A 146 30.17 2.27 -20.03
N GLY A 147 29.60 2.33 -21.24
CA GLY A 147 29.98 1.47 -22.36
C GLY A 147 29.40 0.05 -22.34
N ARG A 148 28.64 -0.34 -21.30
CA ARG A 148 28.00 -1.66 -21.18
C ARG A 148 26.47 -1.55 -21.32
N PRO A 149 25.78 -2.50 -21.97
CA PRO A 149 24.33 -2.54 -22.03
C PRO A 149 23.72 -2.57 -20.62
N ILE A 150 22.71 -1.74 -20.35
CA ILE A 150 22.10 -1.63 -19.03
C ILE A 150 21.43 -2.96 -18.60
N GLY A 151 20.79 -3.66 -19.53
CA GLY A 151 20.20 -4.97 -19.25
C GLY A 151 21.21 -6.01 -18.76
N GLU A 152 22.44 -6.00 -19.31
CA GLU A 152 23.53 -6.88 -18.85
C GLU A 152 24.03 -6.49 -17.46
N LEU A 153 24.17 -5.18 -17.21
CA LEU A 153 24.62 -4.69 -15.90
C LEU A 153 23.63 -5.08 -14.79
N LEU A 154 22.33 -4.92 -15.03
CA LEU A 154 21.30 -5.28 -14.06
C LEU A 154 21.29 -6.79 -13.79
N ARG A 155 21.34 -7.63 -14.85
CA ARG A 155 21.41 -9.09 -14.71
C ARG A 155 22.69 -9.56 -14.00
N ALA A 156 23.78 -8.84 -14.13
CA ALA A 156 25.03 -9.16 -13.45
C ALA A 156 24.95 -8.89 -11.92
N VAL A 157 24.08 -7.96 -11.48
CA VAL A 157 23.82 -7.70 -10.04
C VAL A 157 22.83 -8.74 -9.50
N ASP A 158 21.69 -8.90 -10.13
CA ASP A 158 20.68 -9.93 -9.85
C ASP A 158 19.92 -10.24 -11.15
N ALA A 159 19.88 -11.52 -11.51
CA ALA A 159 19.17 -11.97 -12.72
C ALA A 159 17.69 -11.58 -12.75
N ARG A 160 17.07 -11.33 -11.59
CA ARG A 160 15.68 -10.89 -11.47
C ARG A 160 15.47 -9.39 -11.70
N MET A 161 16.53 -8.58 -11.70
CA MET A 161 16.37 -7.12 -11.81
C MET A 161 15.71 -6.67 -13.11
N THR A 162 16.06 -7.26 -14.25
CA THR A 162 15.39 -6.93 -15.51
C THR A 162 13.93 -7.37 -15.50
N ALA A 163 13.63 -8.54 -14.93
CA ALA A 163 12.26 -9.04 -14.83
C ALA A 163 11.35 -8.14 -13.97
N ASP A 164 11.88 -7.49 -12.94
CA ASP A 164 11.14 -6.51 -12.14
C ASP A 164 10.61 -5.33 -12.96
N PHE A 165 11.41 -4.86 -13.93
CA PHE A 165 11.02 -3.76 -14.82
C PHE A 165 10.11 -4.23 -15.96
N GLU A 166 10.43 -5.40 -16.56
CA GLU A 166 9.66 -5.98 -17.66
C GLU A 166 8.28 -6.48 -17.23
N ASN A 167 8.08 -6.73 -15.93
CA ASN A 167 6.83 -7.14 -15.31
C ASN A 167 6.38 -6.15 -14.22
N PHE A 168 6.64 -4.86 -14.44
CA PHE A 168 6.23 -3.82 -13.50
C PHE A 168 4.74 -3.93 -13.17
N GLU A 169 4.40 -3.93 -11.86
CA GLU A 169 3.03 -4.09 -11.37
C GLU A 169 2.84 -3.23 -10.11
N GLY A 170 1.78 -2.40 -10.09
CA GLY A 170 1.55 -1.39 -9.06
C GLY A 170 1.36 -1.98 -7.67
N ASN A 171 0.61 -3.07 -7.52
CA ASN A 171 0.40 -3.68 -6.21
C ASN A 171 1.69 -4.25 -5.63
N ALA A 172 2.55 -4.86 -6.48
CA ALA A 172 3.86 -5.34 -6.06
C ALA A 172 4.77 -4.17 -5.63
N GLN A 173 4.71 -3.03 -6.33
CA GLN A 173 5.43 -1.83 -5.93
C GLN A 173 4.87 -1.24 -4.64
N GLY A 174 3.56 -1.27 -4.42
CA GLY A 174 2.93 -0.88 -3.17
C GLY A 174 3.48 -1.68 -1.99
N LEU A 175 3.51 -3.01 -2.10
CA LEU A 175 4.09 -3.88 -1.08
C LEU A 175 5.59 -3.60 -0.84
N ARG A 176 6.35 -3.35 -1.91
CA ARG A 176 7.79 -2.99 -1.81
C ARG A 176 7.99 -1.67 -1.06
N ILE A 177 7.18 -0.65 -1.34
CA ILE A 177 7.22 0.64 -0.65
C ILE A 177 6.97 0.45 0.84
N LEU A 178 5.91 -0.29 1.19
CA LEU A 178 5.53 -0.55 2.59
C LEU A 178 6.61 -1.33 3.36
N SER A 179 7.23 -2.33 2.72
CA SER A 179 8.22 -3.17 3.38
C SER A 179 9.60 -2.53 3.55
N LYS A 180 9.90 -1.46 2.79
CA LYS A 180 11.22 -0.80 2.78
C LYS A 180 11.22 0.64 3.28
N ALA A 181 10.07 1.27 3.43
CA ALA A 181 9.93 2.67 3.86
C ALA A 181 9.67 2.82 5.36
N GLY A 182 9.79 1.73 6.11
CA GLY A 182 9.69 1.70 7.57
C GLY A 182 11.01 1.99 8.24
#